data_b138e411adc1f59ca77dea56d7e5c49a
#
_entry.id   b138e411adc1f59ca77dea56d7e5c49a
#
_cell.length_a   1.000
_cell.length_b   1.000
_cell.length_c   1.000
_cell.angle_alpha   90.00
_cell.angle_beta   90.00
_cell.angle_gamma   90.00
#
_symmetry.space_group_name_H-M   'P 1'
#
loop_
_entity.id
_entity.type
_entity.pdbx_description
1 polymer ?
#
loop_
_entity_poly.entity_id
_entity_poly.type
_entity_poly.pdbx_seq_one_letter_code
_entity_poly.pdbx_strand_id
1 'polypeptide(L)'
;PRTSTVAVSSGYFGDTLNVNINKTNDSFTYDVRYNVNGITGTVASDISGSTTFKTSLDWASTIPNATSTPATIYVDTKSNGSVIGTSTGIFYLTVPDNVKPKISSLSLSDTNQKASTIVGANNFVQIISNPVVTFNGASGIYGSTIQNFNAEVVGKNQSTQQNGGPLGIFNFSGKATIKATVTDSRGRVSDPVTTEINVIPYSPPAFSFTVTRAGAKNDQLVVTRNAKISPLIVDGVQKNKMTLTFKTAPLNTTSFTIDTSNASGTYTSVSELINSTATLSGSYGADKSFDVYGLLSDVFSASGGGTPVKQTVSTESFPLSWHKNSVGIGTLPKIDDTGSLNVAGNIYSDGKPIQQKQLALNNGGSFRHDATDLNTLQDTGFYCVSYGPNRPSGSGQGYVTVVRHETANYAYQQFYDRTNKTIFTRVLENGAWSGWSEYAKKDSLPKTIDSGWRSIGNGFSYRQTGSTVTVKYDFATNGIDKLTVGSMPTNLIPSDMMFAVTAWTVQLNVLNVQVSADGRILWFNPSKWAVNVKGQINWII
;
A
#
# COMPACT_ATOMS: atom_id res chain seq x y z
N PRO A 1 -65.56 37.79 -11.88
CA PRO A 1 -64.42 37.73 -12.83
C PRO A 1 -63.47 36.60 -12.43
N ARG A 2 -62.95 35.89 -13.41
CA ARG A 2 -61.95 34.82 -13.15
C ARG A 2 -60.58 35.46 -12.99
N THR A 3 -59.80 34.97 -12.03
CA THR A 3 -58.40 35.34 -11.89
C THR A 3 -57.59 34.90 -13.12
N SER A 4 -56.58 35.67 -13.48
CA SER A 4 -55.64 35.32 -14.52
C SER A 4 -54.71 34.17 -14.04
N THR A 5 -54.18 33.37 -14.94
CA THR A 5 -53.24 32.32 -14.62
C THR A 5 -51.80 32.77 -14.86
N VAL A 6 -50.86 32.13 -14.18
CA VAL A 6 -49.44 32.44 -14.31
C VAL A 6 -48.64 31.19 -14.69
N ALA A 7 -47.66 31.39 -15.55
CA ALA A 7 -46.63 30.39 -15.89
C ALA A 7 -45.25 31.04 -15.75
N VAL A 8 -44.34 30.30 -15.14
CA VAL A 8 -42.94 30.70 -14.96
C VAL A 8 -42.04 29.52 -15.37
N SER A 9 -41.03 29.79 -16.15
CA SER A 9 -40.05 28.77 -16.50
C SER A 9 -39.02 28.59 -15.37
N SER A 10 -38.60 27.36 -15.15
CA SER A 10 -37.46 27.07 -14.28
C SER A 10 -36.18 27.65 -14.88
N GLY A 11 -35.19 27.93 -14.04
CA GLY A 11 -33.89 28.49 -14.45
C GLY A 11 -32.84 28.35 -13.36
N TYR A 12 -31.76 29.10 -13.50
CA TYR A 12 -30.72 29.14 -12.51
C TYR A 12 -30.89 30.29 -11.52
N PHE A 13 -30.39 30.13 -10.32
CA PHE A 13 -30.17 31.27 -9.41
C PHE A 13 -29.30 32.31 -10.12
N GLY A 14 -29.70 33.57 -10.09
CA GLY A 14 -29.06 34.67 -10.82
C GLY A 14 -29.65 34.94 -12.19
N ASP A 15 -30.52 34.08 -12.72
CA ASP A 15 -31.20 34.32 -13.98
C ASP A 15 -32.33 35.37 -13.86
N THR A 16 -32.70 35.90 -15.01
CA THR A 16 -33.95 36.67 -15.18
C THR A 16 -34.96 35.76 -15.85
N LEU A 17 -36.02 35.43 -15.14
CA LEU A 17 -37.07 34.54 -15.59
C LEU A 17 -38.29 35.34 -16.11
N ASN A 18 -38.96 34.80 -17.10
CA ASN A 18 -40.20 35.39 -17.58
C ASN A 18 -41.38 34.91 -16.71
N VAL A 19 -42.16 35.84 -16.23
CA VAL A 19 -43.43 35.59 -15.55
C VAL A 19 -44.56 35.90 -16.53
N ASN A 20 -45.07 34.84 -17.15
CA ASN A 20 -46.11 34.95 -18.16
C ASN A 20 -47.49 34.94 -17.50
N ILE A 21 -48.21 36.02 -17.58
CA ILE A 21 -49.57 36.17 -17.06
C ILE A 21 -50.53 36.01 -18.22
N ASN A 22 -51.34 34.96 -18.19
CA ASN A 22 -52.43 34.78 -19.16
C ASN A 22 -53.64 35.57 -18.68
N LYS A 23 -53.80 36.73 -19.25
CA LYS A 23 -54.84 37.65 -18.86
C LYS A 23 -56.23 37.08 -19.19
N THR A 24 -57.15 37.25 -18.26
CA THR A 24 -58.59 36.95 -18.46
C THR A 24 -59.38 38.18 -18.76
N ASN A 25 -58.78 39.36 -18.51
CA ASN A 25 -59.37 40.67 -18.85
C ASN A 25 -58.24 41.71 -19.01
N ASP A 26 -58.30 42.55 -20.02
CA ASP A 26 -57.26 43.56 -20.30
C ASP A 26 -57.24 44.72 -19.31
N SER A 27 -58.32 44.95 -18.58
CA SER A 27 -58.44 46.00 -17.54
C SER A 27 -57.80 45.56 -16.19
N PHE A 28 -57.37 44.34 -16.06
CA PHE A 28 -56.77 43.84 -14.83
C PHE A 28 -55.35 44.32 -14.67
N THR A 29 -55.00 44.66 -13.43
CA THR A 29 -53.57 44.83 -13.02
C THR A 29 -53.15 43.74 -12.07
N TYR A 30 -51.87 43.61 -11.90
CA TYR A 30 -51.25 42.46 -11.19
C TYR A 30 -50.18 42.93 -10.23
N ASP A 31 -50.22 42.37 -8.99
CA ASP A 31 -49.08 42.39 -8.09
C ASP A 31 -48.45 41.02 -8.13
N VAL A 32 -47.15 41.00 -8.40
CA VAL A 32 -46.37 39.78 -8.52
C VAL A 32 -45.43 39.68 -7.34
N ARG A 33 -45.54 38.59 -6.59
CA ARG A 33 -44.71 38.30 -5.41
C ARG A 33 -44.06 36.95 -5.59
N TYR A 34 -42.96 36.74 -4.90
CA TYR A 34 -42.26 35.47 -4.92
C TYR A 34 -42.02 34.89 -3.53
N ASN A 35 -41.85 33.57 -3.49
CA ASN A 35 -41.26 32.83 -2.36
C ASN A 35 -40.24 31.82 -2.92
N VAL A 36 -39.00 32.01 -2.57
CA VAL A 36 -37.88 31.13 -2.91
C VAL A 36 -37.30 30.60 -1.61
N ASN A 37 -37.68 29.39 -1.23
CA ASN A 37 -37.20 28.72 -0.01
C ASN A 37 -37.23 29.64 1.25
N GLY A 38 -38.35 30.35 1.44
CA GLY A 38 -38.53 31.27 2.57
C GLY A 38 -38.10 32.72 2.31
N ILE A 39 -37.38 33.00 1.24
CA ILE A 39 -37.08 34.36 0.81
C ILE A 39 -38.29 34.88 0.03
N THR A 40 -38.91 35.92 0.52
CA THR A 40 -40.11 36.53 -0.08
C THR A 40 -39.85 37.95 -0.52
N GLY A 41 -40.60 38.41 -1.50
CA GLY A 41 -40.55 39.81 -1.96
C GLY A 41 -41.52 40.07 -3.09
N THR A 42 -41.53 41.33 -3.53
CA THR A 42 -42.35 41.80 -4.65
C THR A 42 -41.50 41.86 -5.90
N VAL A 43 -41.99 41.29 -7.01
CA VAL A 43 -41.39 41.37 -8.34
C VAL A 43 -41.84 42.66 -9.03
N ALA A 44 -43.12 42.90 -9.00
CA ALA A 44 -43.76 44.08 -9.61
C ALA A 44 -45.12 44.35 -8.97
N SER A 45 -45.54 45.58 -9.00
CA SER A 45 -46.87 46.02 -8.53
C SER A 45 -47.63 46.83 -9.60
N ASP A 46 -48.93 46.63 -9.64
CA ASP A 46 -49.86 47.34 -10.55
C ASP A 46 -49.50 47.25 -12.05
N ILE A 47 -48.81 46.14 -12.44
CA ILE A 47 -48.46 45.92 -13.85
C ILE A 47 -49.64 45.43 -14.66
N SER A 48 -49.67 45.75 -15.96
CA SER A 48 -50.75 45.40 -16.86
C SER A 48 -50.60 44.06 -17.58
N GLY A 49 -49.57 43.27 -17.29
CA GLY A 49 -49.36 42.03 -17.98
C GLY A 49 -48.08 41.27 -17.48
N SER A 50 -47.56 40.44 -18.32
CA SER A 50 -46.33 39.65 -18.03
C SER A 50 -45.16 40.55 -17.64
N THR A 51 -44.25 40.02 -16.85
CA THR A 51 -43.08 40.73 -16.36
C THR A 51 -41.87 39.78 -16.31
N THR A 52 -40.75 40.29 -15.89
CA THR A 52 -39.56 39.50 -15.63
C THR A 52 -39.24 39.46 -14.14
N PHE A 53 -38.70 38.36 -13.69
CA PHE A 53 -38.28 38.14 -12.32
C PHE A 53 -36.77 37.89 -12.28
N LYS A 54 -36.02 38.85 -11.73
CA LYS A 54 -34.59 38.72 -11.51
C LYS A 54 -34.35 37.97 -10.20
N THR A 55 -33.77 36.79 -10.28
CA THR A 55 -33.36 36.02 -9.11
C THR A 55 -31.96 36.43 -8.65
N SER A 56 -31.62 36.16 -7.41
CA SER A 56 -30.26 36.37 -6.89
C SER A 56 -29.52 35.05 -6.76
N LEU A 57 -28.24 35.04 -7.13
CA LEU A 57 -27.38 33.89 -6.90
C LEU A 57 -27.12 33.67 -5.40
N ASP A 58 -27.13 34.72 -4.57
CA ASP A 58 -26.96 34.64 -3.11
C ASP A 58 -28.04 33.81 -2.42
N TRP A 59 -29.21 33.69 -3.02
CA TRP A 59 -30.32 32.87 -2.48
C TRP A 59 -29.99 31.38 -2.50
N ALA A 60 -28.99 30.93 -3.28
CA ALA A 60 -28.47 29.57 -3.23
C ALA A 60 -27.95 29.16 -1.84
N SER A 61 -27.66 30.16 -0.96
CA SER A 61 -27.29 29.93 0.44
C SER A 61 -28.40 29.31 1.28
N THR A 62 -29.66 29.41 0.84
CA THR A 62 -30.80 28.75 1.52
C THR A 62 -30.90 27.26 1.26
N ILE A 63 -30.12 26.76 0.27
CA ILE A 63 -30.05 25.33 -0.06
C ILE A 63 -28.61 24.82 -0.08
N PRO A 64 -27.92 24.86 1.08
CA PRO A 64 -26.50 24.55 1.14
C PRO A 64 -26.15 23.08 0.78
N ASN A 65 -27.13 22.19 0.85
CA ASN A 65 -26.97 20.74 0.63
C ASN A 65 -27.73 20.23 -0.60
N ALA A 66 -28.27 21.11 -1.41
CA ALA A 66 -29.02 20.74 -2.61
C ALA A 66 -28.63 21.62 -3.80
N THR A 67 -28.82 21.10 -4.99
CA THR A 67 -28.51 21.81 -6.24
C THR A 67 -29.76 22.50 -6.82
N SER A 68 -30.95 22.19 -6.34
CA SER A 68 -32.21 22.79 -6.84
C SER A 68 -33.24 22.88 -5.72
N THR A 69 -34.14 23.83 -5.86
CA THR A 69 -35.28 23.99 -4.95
C THR A 69 -36.50 24.46 -5.73
N PRO A 70 -37.72 24.06 -5.32
CA PRO A 70 -38.95 24.68 -5.83
C PRO A 70 -39.07 26.10 -5.32
N ALA A 71 -39.67 26.94 -6.14
CA ALA A 71 -40.01 28.31 -5.83
C ALA A 71 -41.44 28.60 -6.33
N THR A 72 -42.04 29.61 -5.78
CA THR A 72 -43.42 29.97 -6.12
C THR A 72 -43.51 31.45 -6.47
N ILE A 73 -44.15 31.75 -7.57
CA ILE A 73 -44.64 33.07 -7.90
C ILE A 73 -46.12 33.12 -7.53
N TYR A 74 -46.52 34.21 -6.89
CA TYR A 74 -47.89 34.56 -6.59
C TYR A 74 -48.27 35.76 -7.45
N VAL A 75 -49.39 35.68 -8.12
CA VAL A 75 -49.93 36.76 -8.92
C VAL A 75 -51.31 37.12 -8.38
N ASP A 76 -51.37 38.24 -7.70
CA ASP A 76 -52.66 38.83 -7.23
C ASP A 76 -53.31 39.59 -8.39
N THR A 77 -54.43 39.08 -8.87
CA THR A 77 -55.22 39.75 -9.91
C THR A 77 -56.08 40.84 -9.27
N LYS A 78 -55.94 42.08 -9.76
CA LYS A 78 -56.67 43.23 -9.25
C LYS A 78 -57.67 43.73 -10.30
N SER A 79 -58.82 44.07 -9.83
CA SER A 79 -59.86 44.74 -10.60
C SER A 79 -60.25 46.06 -9.88
N ASN A 80 -60.11 47.19 -10.54
CA ASN A 80 -60.34 48.51 -9.94
C ASN A 80 -59.55 48.70 -8.61
N GLY A 81 -58.26 48.24 -8.58
CA GLY A 81 -57.43 48.39 -7.43
C GLY A 81 -57.60 47.33 -6.31
N SER A 82 -58.64 46.51 -6.36
CA SER A 82 -58.95 45.49 -5.35
C SER A 82 -58.54 44.10 -5.84
N VAL A 83 -57.89 43.32 -4.97
CA VAL A 83 -57.49 41.93 -5.28
C VAL A 83 -58.73 41.05 -5.37
N ILE A 84 -58.93 40.41 -6.51
CA ILE A 84 -60.10 39.52 -6.77
C ILE A 84 -59.70 38.03 -6.66
N GLY A 85 -58.39 37.73 -6.51
CA GLY A 85 -57.87 36.42 -6.25
C GLY A 85 -56.39 36.32 -6.62
N THR A 86 -55.74 35.21 -6.16
CA THR A 86 -54.32 34.93 -6.36
C THR A 86 -54.13 33.64 -7.16
N SER A 87 -53.31 33.68 -8.16
CA SER A 87 -52.82 32.47 -8.84
C SER A 87 -51.36 32.20 -8.48
N THR A 88 -50.98 30.96 -8.54
CA THR A 88 -49.63 30.51 -8.20
C THR A 88 -48.97 29.77 -9.36
N GLY A 89 -47.71 30.07 -9.60
CA GLY A 89 -46.86 29.34 -10.53
C GLY A 89 -45.67 28.72 -9.78
N ILE A 90 -45.51 27.43 -9.86
CA ILE A 90 -44.35 26.71 -9.29
C ILE A 90 -43.29 26.59 -10.38
N PHE A 91 -42.05 26.85 -10.04
CA PHE A 91 -40.87 26.68 -10.90
C PHE A 91 -39.69 26.20 -10.05
N TYR A 92 -38.61 25.81 -10.69
CA TYR A 92 -37.42 25.35 -9.99
C TYR A 92 -36.27 26.31 -10.26
N LEU A 93 -35.52 26.60 -9.20
CA LEU A 93 -34.25 27.30 -9.30
C LEU A 93 -33.11 26.32 -9.02
N THR A 94 -32.17 26.26 -9.95
CA THR A 94 -31.01 25.40 -9.87
C THR A 94 -29.74 26.22 -9.61
N VAL A 95 -28.87 25.76 -8.78
CA VAL A 95 -27.55 26.38 -8.57
C VAL A 95 -26.71 26.16 -9.83
N PRO A 96 -26.13 27.21 -10.46
CA PRO A 96 -25.32 27.06 -11.66
C PRO A 96 -24.14 26.09 -11.46
N ASP A 97 -23.76 25.34 -12.51
CA ASP A 97 -22.72 24.32 -12.41
C ASP A 97 -21.32 24.89 -12.15
N ASN A 98 -21.10 26.15 -12.49
CA ASN A 98 -19.87 26.87 -12.20
C ASN A 98 -19.74 27.32 -10.72
N VAL A 99 -20.80 27.16 -9.93
CA VAL A 99 -20.76 27.40 -8.48
C VAL A 99 -20.16 26.17 -7.82
N LYS A 100 -18.85 26.15 -7.74
CA LYS A 100 -18.03 25.06 -7.19
C LYS A 100 -17.33 25.49 -5.91
N PRO A 101 -17.02 24.57 -5.00
CA PRO A 101 -16.13 24.86 -3.87
C PRO A 101 -14.75 25.29 -4.36
N LYS A 102 -13.99 25.92 -3.49
CA LYS A 102 -12.66 26.47 -3.80
C LYS A 102 -11.60 25.90 -2.88
N ILE A 103 -10.40 25.81 -3.41
CA ILE A 103 -9.16 25.62 -2.67
C ILE A 103 -8.24 26.77 -3.08
N SER A 104 -7.61 27.45 -2.12
CA SER A 104 -6.68 28.55 -2.44
C SER A 104 -5.30 28.02 -2.81
N SER A 105 -4.77 27.08 -2.05
CA SER A 105 -3.46 26.46 -2.27
C SER A 105 -3.32 25.16 -1.48
N LEU A 106 -2.25 24.43 -1.77
CA LEU A 106 -1.83 23.29 -0.98
C LEU A 106 -0.57 23.65 -0.19
N SER A 107 -0.50 23.21 1.05
CA SER A 107 0.74 23.17 1.82
C SER A 107 1.14 21.73 2.10
N LEU A 108 2.42 21.45 1.96
CA LEU A 108 2.99 20.14 2.21
C LEU A 108 3.93 20.22 3.39
N SER A 109 3.85 19.25 4.27
CA SER A 109 4.81 19.04 5.35
C SER A 109 5.22 17.57 5.39
N ASP A 110 6.43 17.31 5.87
CA ASP A 110 6.91 15.95 6.04
C ASP A 110 6.79 15.55 7.50
N THR A 111 6.19 14.40 7.79
CA THR A 111 6.16 13.87 9.17
C THR A 111 7.56 13.48 9.65
N ASN A 112 8.49 13.21 8.72
CA ASN A 112 9.89 13.04 9.04
C ASN A 112 10.59 14.42 9.12
N GLN A 113 10.60 14.99 10.31
CA GLN A 113 11.23 16.30 10.55
C GLN A 113 12.71 16.36 10.16
N LYS A 114 13.43 15.24 10.28
CA LYS A 114 14.82 15.16 9.88
C LYS A 114 14.97 15.31 8.37
N ALA A 115 14.11 14.65 7.61
CA ALA A 115 14.10 14.78 6.15
C ALA A 115 13.75 16.22 5.75
N SER A 116 12.67 16.79 6.27
CA SER A 116 12.25 18.17 5.92
C SER A 116 13.29 19.22 6.24
N THR A 117 13.98 19.07 7.36
CA THR A 117 15.07 20.00 7.75
C THR A 117 16.25 19.94 6.79
N ILE A 118 16.54 18.74 6.24
CA ILE A 118 17.69 18.53 5.34
C ILE A 118 17.39 19.02 3.93
N VAL A 119 16.20 18.69 3.40
CA VAL A 119 15.91 18.91 1.97
C VAL A 119 15.07 20.16 1.69
N GLY A 120 14.46 20.75 2.71
CA GLY A 120 13.66 21.96 2.57
C GLY A 120 12.27 21.73 1.98
N ALA A 121 11.55 22.83 1.75
CA ALA A 121 10.17 22.80 1.30
C ALA A 121 10.02 22.16 -0.10
N ASN A 122 8.93 21.42 -0.29
CA ASN A 122 8.57 20.73 -1.53
C ASN A 122 9.59 19.71 -2.06
N ASN A 123 10.66 19.47 -1.31
CA ASN A 123 11.57 18.35 -1.53
C ASN A 123 11.28 17.25 -0.50
N PHE A 124 11.31 16.02 -0.96
CA PHE A 124 11.08 14.84 -0.15
C PHE A 124 12.16 13.79 -0.42
N VAL A 125 12.32 12.84 0.47
CA VAL A 125 13.33 11.79 0.32
C VAL A 125 12.65 10.45 0.13
N GLN A 126 13.00 9.75 -0.94
CA GLN A 126 12.49 8.42 -1.25
C GLN A 126 12.65 7.48 -0.04
N ILE A 127 11.65 6.67 0.25
CA ILE A 127 11.52 5.70 1.35
C ILE A 127 11.68 6.26 2.78
N ILE A 128 11.90 7.56 2.92
CA ILE A 128 12.08 8.25 4.21
C ILE A 128 10.92 9.21 4.50
N SER A 129 10.54 10.00 3.50
CA SER A 129 9.51 11.02 3.64
C SER A 129 8.11 10.44 3.62
N ASN A 130 7.25 10.95 4.51
CA ASN A 130 5.82 10.66 4.56
C ASN A 130 5.05 12.00 4.57
N PRO A 131 4.78 12.55 3.39
CA PRO A 131 4.19 13.88 3.27
C PRO A 131 2.73 13.94 3.70
N VAL A 132 2.37 15.04 4.33
CA VAL A 132 1.02 15.41 4.73
C VAL A 132 0.56 16.57 3.87
N VAL A 133 -0.70 16.52 3.40
CA VAL A 133 -1.30 17.55 2.55
C VAL A 133 -2.29 18.37 3.36
N THR A 134 -2.09 19.68 3.39
CA THR A 134 -3.06 20.63 3.94
C THR A 134 -3.71 21.43 2.82
N PHE A 135 -5.04 21.48 2.83
CA PHE A 135 -5.84 22.19 1.87
C PHE A 135 -6.15 23.58 2.40
N ASN A 136 -5.40 24.58 1.96
CA ASN A 136 -5.54 25.94 2.45
C ASN A 136 -6.73 26.64 1.78
N GLY A 137 -7.53 27.32 2.59
CA GLY A 137 -8.67 28.10 2.10
C GLY A 137 -9.74 27.25 1.40
N ALA A 138 -9.83 25.96 1.72
CA ALA A 138 -10.90 25.11 1.23
C ALA A 138 -12.25 25.60 1.78
N SER A 139 -13.15 25.99 0.90
CA SER A 139 -14.45 26.55 1.29
C SER A 139 -15.51 26.24 0.26
N GLY A 140 -16.72 26.00 0.76
CA GLY A 140 -17.91 26.02 -0.07
C GLY A 140 -18.33 27.44 -0.43
N ILE A 141 -19.23 27.56 -1.36
CA ILE A 141 -19.77 28.84 -1.82
C ILE A 141 -21.30 28.85 -1.59
N TYR A 142 -21.82 30.02 -1.26
CA TYR A 142 -23.26 30.17 -0.96
C TYR A 142 -23.75 29.15 0.07
N GLY A 143 -23.08 29.11 1.25
CA GLY A 143 -23.51 28.31 2.39
C GLY A 143 -23.18 26.82 2.29
N SER A 144 -22.72 26.29 1.17
CA SER A 144 -22.25 24.91 1.13
C SER A 144 -21.00 24.69 1.98
N THR A 145 -20.81 23.51 2.51
CA THR A 145 -19.67 23.09 3.34
C THR A 145 -18.84 22.05 2.63
N ILE A 146 -17.56 21.95 2.96
CA ILE A 146 -16.71 20.88 2.42
C ILE A 146 -17.08 19.57 3.10
N GLN A 147 -17.35 18.55 2.29
CA GLN A 147 -17.69 17.19 2.71
C GLN A 147 -16.52 16.22 2.52
N ASN A 148 -15.80 16.36 1.41
CA ASN A 148 -14.69 15.46 1.10
C ASN A 148 -13.48 16.24 0.60
N PHE A 149 -12.32 15.72 0.97
CA PHE A 149 -11.03 16.14 0.44
C PHE A 149 -10.48 14.99 -0.41
N ASN A 150 -9.74 15.31 -1.44
CA ASN A 150 -9.00 14.32 -2.20
C ASN A 150 -7.70 14.95 -2.71
N ALA A 151 -6.58 14.37 -2.35
CA ALA A 151 -5.29 14.68 -2.95
C ALA A 151 -4.60 13.40 -3.40
N GLU A 152 -4.01 13.44 -4.58
CA GLU A 152 -3.31 12.32 -5.18
C GLU A 152 -1.95 12.74 -5.72
N VAL A 153 -1.00 11.85 -5.68
CA VAL A 153 0.24 11.97 -6.45
C VAL A 153 -0.02 11.40 -7.83
N VAL A 154 -0.05 12.25 -8.83
CA VAL A 154 -0.45 11.89 -10.20
C VAL A 154 0.39 10.72 -10.71
N GLY A 155 -0.30 9.64 -11.08
CA GLY A 155 0.32 8.42 -11.63
C GLY A 155 1.09 7.56 -10.63
N LYS A 156 0.85 7.71 -9.31
CA LYS A 156 1.60 6.98 -8.26
C LYS A 156 0.75 6.21 -7.25
N ASN A 157 -0.48 5.95 -7.46
CA ASN A 157 -1.36 5.20 -6.53
C ASN A 157 -1.21 5.60 -5.04
N GLN A 158 -0.90 6.86 -4.77
CA GLN A 158 -0.77 7.43 -3.44
C GLN A 158 -1.73 8.60 -3.33
N SER A 159 -2.58 8.58 -2.33
CA SER A 159 -3.61 9.60 -2.15
C SER A 159 -4.02 9.72 -0.68
N THR A 160 -4.65 10.84 -0.35
CA THR A 160 -5.31 11.04 0.94
C THR A 160 -6.68 11.67 0.72
N GLN A 161 -7.62 11.30 1.57
CA GLN A 161 -8.97 11.87 1.59
C GLN A 161 -9.22 12.75 2.82
N GLN A 162 -8.16 13.19 3.47
CA GLN A 162 -8.24 13.98 4.69
C GLN A 162 -7.43 15.27 4.55
N ASN A 163 -7.97 16.36 5.06
CA ASN A 163 -7.17 17.57 5.28
C ASN A 163 -6.18 17.32 6.42
N GLY A 164 -4.90 17.53 6.16
CA GLY A 164 -3.84 17.13 7.07
C GLY A 164 -3.54 15.62 7.03
N GLY A 165 -4.03 14.91 6.02
CA GLY A 165 -3.80 13.48 5.86
C GLY A 165 -2.49 13.16 5.14
N PRO A 166 -1.85 12.02 5.47
CA PRO A 166 -0.63 11.57 4.81
C PRO A 166 -0.90 10.96 3.45
N LEU A 167 0.03 11.16 2.50
CA LEU A 167 0.08 10.48 1.20
C LEU A 167 0.74 9.10 1.28
N GLY A 168 1.34 8.76 2.42
CA GLY A 168 2.17 7.58 2.60
C GLY A 168 3.63 7.82 2.23
N ILE A 169 4.48 6.85 2.57
CA ILE A 169 5.92 6.93 2.29
C ILE A 169 6.14 6.90 0.78
N PHE A 170 6.87 7.86 0.25
CA PHE A 170 7.20 7.90 -1.18
C PHE A 170 8.19 6.80 -1.56
N ASN A 171 7.75 5.86 -2.37
CA ASN A 171 8.56 4.74 -2.88
C ASN A 171 9.16 4.99 -4.28
N PHE A 172 9.04 6.19 -4.80
CA PHE A 172 9.55 6.65 -6.09
C PHE A 172 10.50 7.82 -5.92
N SER A 173 11.18 8.21 -6.97
CA SER A 173 12.04 9.40 -7.02
C SER A 173 11.78 10.24 -8.26
N GLY A 174 12.28 11.47 -8.26
CA GLY A 174 12.12 12.45 -9.32
C GLY A 174 10.96 13.42 -9.10
N LYS A 175 10.67 14.24 -10.10
CA LYS A 175 9.56 15.20 -10.06
C LYS A 175 8.22 14.49 -10.11
N ALA A 176 7.26 14.99 -9.36
CA ALA A 176 5.88 14.55 -9.39
C ALA A 176 4.95 15.74 -9.11
N THR A 177 3.69 15.59 -9.46
CA THR A 177 2.65 16.58 -9.22
C THR A 177 1.65 16.02 -8.23
N ILE A 178 1.36 16.78 -7.20
CA ILE A 178 0.22 16.52 -6.32
C ILE A 178 -0.96 17.32 -6.85
N LYS A 179 -2.06 16.63 -7.10
CA LYS A 179 -3.33 17.21 -7.56
C LYS A 179 -4.38 17.03 -6.49
N ALA A 180 -5.08 18.09 -6.15
CA ALA A 180 -6.10 18.07 -5.12
C ALA A 180 -7.40 18.70 -5.55
N THR A 181 -8.49 18.16 -5.04
CA THR A 181 -9.85 18.65 -5.19
C THR A 181 -10.61 18.50 -3.88
N VAL A 182 -11.68 19.28 -3.72
CA VAL A 182 -12.63 19.11 -2.63
C VAL A 182 -14.04 18.98 -3.19
N THR A 183 -14.88 18.27 -2.46
CA THR A 183 -16.30 18.12 -2.78
C THR A 183 -17.13 18.80 -1.70
N ASP A 184 -18.09 19.62 -2.10
CA ASP A 184 -18.97 20.30 -1.17
C ASP A 184 -20.25 19.50 -0.85
N SER A 185 -21.06 20.04 0.04
CA SER A 185 -22.34 19.45 0.48
C SER A 185 -23.40 19.37 -0.62
N ARG A 186 -23.20 20.03 -1.76
CA ARG A 186 -24.02 19.89 -2.96
C ARG A 186 -23.53 18.77 -3.88
N GLY A 187 -22.40 18.10 -3.54
CA GLY A 187 -21.76 17.08 -4.37
C GLY A 187 -20.92 17.65 -5.51
N ARG A 188 -20.61 18.96 -5.50
CA ARG A 188 -19.81 19.60 -6.53
C ARG A 188 -18.35 19.55 -6.19
N VAL A 189 -17.54 19.29 -7.21
CA VAL A 189 -16.09 19.18 -7.09
C VAL A 189 -15.45 20.49 -7.53
N SER A 190 -14.46 20.95 -6.77
CA SER A 190 -13.65 22.12 -7.11
C SER A 190 -12.86 21.93 -8.39
N ASP A 191 -12.43 23.00 -8.99
CA ASP A 191 -11.34 22.93 -9.93
C ASP A 191 -10.08 22.40 -9.21
N PRO A 192 -9.23 21.64 -9.88
CA PRO A 192 -8.06 21.05 -9.25
C PRO A 192 -6.99 22.11 -8.95
N VAL A 193 -6.38 22.00 -7.78
CA VAL A 193 -5.15 22.71 -7.43
C VAL A 193 -3.99 21.73 -7.48
N THR A 194 -2.88 22.15 -8.06
CA THR A 194 -1.70 21.32 -8.21
C THR A 194 -0.49 21.94 -7.54
N THR A 195 0.40 21.09 -7.06
CA THR A 195 1.71 21.49 -6.52
C THR A 195 2.77 20.51 -7.04
N GLU A 196 3.84 21.05 -7.57
CA GLU A 196 4.98 20.24 -7.96
C GLU A 196 5.87 19.92 -6.75
N ILE A 197 6.35 18.71 -6.70
CA ILE A 197 7.29 18.21 -5.71
C ILE A 197 8.49 17.55 -6.40
N ASN A 198 9.57 17.48 -5.66
CA ASN A 198 10.75 16.73 -6.08
C ASN A 198 11.11 15.68 -5.02
N VAL A 199 11.12 14.42 -5.41
CA VAL A 199 11.50 13.31 -4.52
C VAL A 199 12.94 12.90 -4.83
N ILE A 200 13.83 13.17 -3.89
CA ILE A 200 15.26 12.88 -4.01
C ILE A 200 15.46 11.38 -3.83
N PRO A 201 16.17 10.71 -4.75
CA PRO A 201 16.41 9.27 -4.64
C PRO A 201 17.24 8.97 -3.38
N TYR A 202 16.84 7.91 -2.68
CA TYR A 202 17.56 7.44 -1.52
C TYR A 202 17.54 5.91 -1.43
N SER A 203 18.67 5.38 -1.03
CA SER A 203 18.86 3.99 -0.61
C SER A 203 19.68 3.98 0.69
N PRO A 204 19.45 3.00 1.58
CA PRO A 204 20.24 2.85 2.80
C PRO A 204 21.74 2.73 2.52
N PRO A 205 22.60 3.13 3.46
CA PRO A 205 24.05 2.98 3.34
C PRO A 205 24.45 1.54 3.05
N ALA A 206 25.36 1.37 2.09
CA ALA A 206 25.94 0.08 1.74
C ALA A 206 27.42 0.07 2.11
N PHE A 207 27.85 -0.97 2.85
CA PHE A 207 29.20 -1.02 3.38
C PHE A 207 29.76 -2.43 3.39
N SER A 208 31.01 -2.55 2.94
CA SER A 208 31.85 -3.71 3.12
C SER A 208 33.31 -3.29 3.27
N PHE A 209 34.08 -4.09 3.92
CA PHE A 209 35.53 -3.89 3.99
C PHE A 209 36.25 -5.21 4.14
N THR A 210 37.51 -5.19 3.80
CA THR A 210 38.48 -6.24 4.14
C THR A 210 39.56 -5.65 5.04
N VAL A 211 40.23 -6.50 5.78
CA VAL A 211 41.33 -6.07 6.65
C VAL A 211 42.53 -6.98 6.43
N THR A 212 43.69 -6.38 6.33
CA THR A 212 44.98 -7.10 6.16
C THR A 212 45.99 -6.56 7.16
N ARG A 213 46.96 -7.39 7.48
CA ARG A 213 48.13 -6.96 8.26
C ARG A 213 49.14 -6.24 7.37
N ALA A 214 49.84 -5.29 7.95
CA ALA A 214 50.86 -4.47 7.29
C ALA A 214 51.95 -4.05 8.30
N GLY A 215 52.94 -3.31 7.80
CA GLY A 215 54.08 -2.88 8.60
C GLY A 215 55.19 -3.91 8.64
N ALA A 216 56.40 -3.49 8.97
CA ALA A 216 57.58 -4.36 9.01
C ALA A 216 57.47 -5.48 10.06
N LYS A 217 56.59 -5.32 11.06
CA LYS A 217 56.36 -6.31 12.12
C LYS A 217 54.98 -6.95 12.01
N ASN A 218 54.24 -6.70 10.93
CA ASN A 218 52.84 -7.10 10.75
C ASN A 218 51.92 -6.71 11.92
N ASP A 219 52.25 -5.60 12.56
CA ASP A 219 51.55 -5.06 13.74
C ASP A 219 50.64 -3.89 13.42
N GLN A 220 50.41 -3.62 12.15
CA GLN A 220 49.43 -2.65 11.66
C GLN A 220 48.24 -3.36 11.00
N LEU A 221 47.04 -2.82 11.12
CA LEU A 221 45.85 -3.28 10.37
C LEU A 221 45.48 -2.25 9.33
N VAL A 222 45.44 -2.66 8.09
CA VAL A 222 44.99 -1.85 6.95
C VAL A 222 43.61 -2.33 6.53
N VAL A 223 42.64 -1.43 6.51
CA VAL A 223 41.32 -1.70 6.00
C VAL A 223 41.18 -1.20 4.57
N THR A 224 40.59 -2.01 3.72
CA THR A 224 40.15 -1.60 2.37
C THR A 224 38.64 -1.46 2.40
N ARG A 225 38.16 -0.22 2.25
CA ARG A 225 36.77 0.18 2.48
C ARG A 225 36.03 0.35 1.16
N ASN A 226 34.84 -0.24 1.06
CA ASN A 226 33.86 0.02 0.04
C ASN A 226 32.59 0.52 0.76
N ALA A 227 32.31 1.79 0.66
CA ALA A 227 31.23 2.46 1.36
C ALA A 227 30.46 3.35 0.40
N LYS A 228 29.15 3.33 0.49
CA LYS A 228 28.29 4.16 -0.34
C LYS A 228 27.08 4.63 0.44
N ILE A 229 26.75 5.91 0.30
CA ILE A 229 25.51 6.52 0.74
C ILE A 229 24.82 7.18 -0.44
N SER A 230 23.52 7.36 -0.36
CA SER A 230 22.79 8.13 -1.36
C SER A 230 23.17 9.62 -1.26
N PRO A 231 23.63 10.25 -2.35
CA PRO A 231 23.80 11.69 -2.35
C PRO A 231 22.42 12.36 -2.28
N LEU A 232 22.22 13.23 -1.30
CA LEU A 232 21.03 14.07 -1.20
C LEU A 232 21.37 15.44 -1.77
N ILE A 233 21.24 15.61 -3.07
CA ILE A 233 21.55 16.86 -3.76
C ILE A 233 20.34 17.78 -3.72
N VAL A 234 20.46 18.90 -3.03
CA VAL A 234 19.47 19.97 -2.97
C VAL A 234 20.17 21.26 -3.43
N ASP A 235 19.63 21.88 -4.47
CA ASP A 235 20.20 23.11 -5.08
C ASP A 235 21.70 22.99 -5.41
N GLY A 236 22.08 21.82 -5.93
CA GLY A 236 23.47 21.50 -6.28
C GLY A 236 24.39 21.18 -5.10
N VAL A 237 23.88 21.18 -3.86
CA VAL A 237 24.66 20.93 -2.65
C VAL A 237 24.35 19.56 -2.06
N GLN A 238 25.41 18.78 -1.77
CA GLN A 238 25.31 17.52 -1.03
C GLN A 238 24.88 17.80 0.42
N LYS A 239 23.76 17.19 0.85
CA LYS A 239 23.22 17.33 2.21
C LYS A 239 23.41 16.07 3.06
N ASN A 240 23.66 14.92 2.45
CA ASN A 240 23.99 13.70 3.19
C ASN A 240 25.45 13.74 3.62
N LYS A 241 25.75 13.03 4.67
CA LYS A 241 27.14 12.85 5.16
C LYS A 241 27.38 11.38 5.46
N MET A 242 28.51 10.88 5.02
CA MET A 242 28.96 9.53 5.28
C MET A 242 29.83 9.52 6.55
N THR A 243 29.43 8.75 7.55
CA THR A 243 30.25 8.57 8.77
C THR A 243 30.66 7.11 8.88
N LEU A 244 31.95 6.88 8.85
CA LEU A 244 32.59 5.59 9.08
C LEU A 244 33.20 5.56 10.48
N THR A 245 32.93 4.47 11.19
CA THR A 245 33.53 4.23 12.51
C THR A 245 34.10 2.83 12.54
N PHE A 246 35.34 2.71 12.91
CA PHE A 246 35.97 1.41 13.17
C PHE A 246 36.24 1.24 14.67
N LYS A 247 36.17 0.02 15.13
CA LYS A 247 36.60 -0.39 16.46
C LYS A 247 37.19 -1.79 16.38
N THR A 248 38.14 -2.07 17.22
CA THR A 248 38.84 -3.33 17.29
C THR A 248 38.75 -3.95 18.68
N ALA A 249 38.77 -5.27 18.75
CA ALA A 249 38.87 -5.99 20.01
C ALA A 249 39.80 -7.22 19.81
N PRO A 250 40.52 -7.67 20.82
CA PRO A 250 41.12 -8.99 20.79
C PRO A 250 40.05 -10.05 20.52
N LEU A 251 40.38 -11.09 19.75
CA LEU A 251 39.45 -12.14 19.35
C LEU A 251 38.72 -12.72 20.59
N ASN A 252 37.39 -12.87 20.44
CA ASN A 252 36.49 -13.38 21.50
C ASN A 252 36.41 -12.52 22.77
N THR A 253 36.72 -11.24 22.67
CA THR A 253 36.51 -10.27 23.77
C THR A 253 35.53 -9.18 23.36
N THR A 254 35.00 -8.46 24.36
CA THR A 254 34.15 -7.27 24.16
C THR A 254 34.88 -5.98 24.55
N SER A 255 36.20 -6.04 24.74
CA SER A 255 37.04 -4.89 25.09
C SER A 255 37.41 -4.11 23.84
N PHE A 256 36.48 -3.22 23.41
CA PHE A 256 36.63 -2.47 22.16
C PHE A 256 37.53 -1.26 22.34
N THR A 257 38.46 -1.07 21.41
CA THR A 257 39.20 0.17 21.18
C THR A 257 38.64 0.85 19.94
N ILE A 258 38.24 2.12 20.09
CA ILE A 258 37.71 2.91 18.96
C ILE A 258 38.90 3.42 18.15
N ASP A 259 38.79 3.28 16.82
CA ASP A 259 39.79 3.81 15.90
C ASP A 259 39.75 5.33 15.85
N THR A 260 40.90 5.95 15.95
CA THR A 260 41.11 7.40 15.89
C THR A 260 41.90 7.86 14.66
N SER A 261 42.14 6.92 13.73
CA SER A 261 42.84 7.21 12.48
C SER A 261 41.92 7.79 11.41
N ASN A 262 42.45 8.02 10.21
CA ASN A 262 41.68 8.39 9.03
C ASN A 262 40.90 7.21 8.41
N ALA A 263 40.97 6.03 9.00
CA ALA A 263 40.09 4.92 8.63
C ALA A 263 38.65 5.23 9.04
N SER A 264 38.49 5.84 10.22
CA SER A 264 37.23 6.42 10.71
C SER A 264 37.16 7.89 10.33
N GLY A 265 35.93 8.41 10.16
CA GLY A 265 35.73 9.82 9.86
C GLY A 265 34.38 10.15 9.27
N THR A 266 34.12 11.45 9.13
CA THR A 266 32.90 11.97 8.51
C THR A 266 33.25 12.69 7.21
N TYR A 267 32.60 12.28 6.13
CA TYR A 267 32.78 12.80 4.78
C TYR A 267 31.50 13.55 4.36
N THR A 268 31.63 14.83 4.03
CA THR A 268 30.50 15.69 3.67
C THR A 268 30.42 15.97 2.17
N SER A 269 31.52 15.81 1.44
CA SER A 269 31.62 16.05 0.01
C SER A 269 31.67 14.77 -0.83
N VAL A 270 31.88 13.62 -0.18
CA VAL A 270 32.03 12.32 -0.85
C VAL A 270 30.89 11.40 -0.41
N SER A 271 30.22 10.77 -1.38
CA SER A 271 29.15 9.80 -1.13
C SER A 271 29.58 8.34 -1.34
N GLU A 272 30.78 8.10 -1.83
CA GLU A 272 31.28 6.78 -2.15
C GLU A 272 32.79 6.66 -1.89
N LEU A 273 33.20 5.55 -1.32
CA LEU A 273 34.59 5.11 -1.24
C LEU A 273 34.69 3.78 -1.97
N ILE A 274 35.60 3.66 -2.91
CA ILE A 274 35.85 2.44 -3.69
C ILE A 274 37.28 1.99 -3.43
N ASN A 275 37.46 0.78 -2.87
CA ASN A 275 38.76 0.21 -2.53
C ASN A 275 39.67 1.19 -1.78
N SER A 276 39.08 2.03 -0.93
CA SER A 276 39.80 3.04 -0.17
C SER A 276 40.54 2.43 0.99
N THR A 277 41.86 2.46 0.95
CA THR A 277 42.71 1.92 2.01
C THR A 277 42.97 2.96 3.11
N ALA A 278 43.04 2.47 4.33
CA ALA A 278 43.46 3.27 5.49
C ALA A 278 44.00 2.35 6.59
N THR A 279 44.96 2.86 7.35
CA THR A 279 45.52 2.14 8.48
C THR A 279 44.77 2.49 9.75
N LEU A 280 44.34 1.49 10.52
CA LEU A 280 43.74 1.66 11.83
C LEU A 280 44.75 2.16 12.85
N SER A 281 44.27 2.97 13.77
CA SER A 281 45.10 3.42 14.91
C SER A 281 45.39 2.27 15.86
N GLY A 282 46.53 2.27 16.48
CA GLY A 282 46.97 1.25 17.44
C GLY A 282 48.06 0.35 16.93
N SER A 283 48.45 -0.63 17.75
CA SER A 283 49.41 -1.68 17.43
C SER A 283 48.80 -3.05 17.71
N TYR A 284 48.88 -3.93 16.76
CA TYR A 284 48.16 -5.22 16.72
C TYR A 284 49.16 -6.36 16.60
N GLY A 285 49.67 -6.83 17.74
CA GLY A 285 50.69 -7.89 17.77
C GLY A 285 50.39 -9.03 16.82
N ALA A 286 51.38 -9.45 16.04
CA ALA A 286 51.23 -10.51 15.04
C ALA A 286 50.89 -11.87 15.65
N ASP A 287 51.16 -12.04 16.93
CA ASP A 287 50.87 -13.20 17.77
C ASP A 287 49.42 -13.29 18.27
N LYS A 288 48.62 -12.27 18.01
CA LYS A 288 47.22 -12.16 18.48
C LYS A 288 46.27 -11.99 17.32
N SER A 289 45.06 -12.54 17.46
CA SER A 289 43.97 -12.34 16.53
C SER A 289 43.07 -11.20 17.02
N PHE A 290 42.53 -10.45 16.10
CA PHE A 290 41.64 -9.30 16.40
C PHE A 290 40.35 -9.36 15.58
N ASP A 291 39.27 -8.97 16.22
CA ASP A 291 38.02 -8.65 15.56
C ASP A 291 38.02 -7.16 15.23
N VAL A 292 37.74 -6.86 13.98
CA VAL A 292 37.58 -5.49 13.47
C VAL A 292 36.12 -5.29 13.09
N TYR A 293 35.50 -4.27 13.65
CA TYR A 293 34.12 -3.89 13.36
C TYR A 293 34.13 -2.55 12.67
N GLY A 294 33.49 -2.50 11.51
CA GLY A 294 33.24 -1.27 10.77
C GLY A 294 31.75 -0.96 10.73
N LEU A 295 31.41 0.30 10.89
CA LEU A 295 30.06 0.80 10.86
C LEU A 295 29.98 1.99 9.91
N LEU A 296 29.05 1.90 8.95
CA LEU A 296 28.69 3.02 8.10
C LEU A 296 27.35 3.60 8.54
N SER A 297 27.27 4.88 8.65
CA SER A 297 26.04 5.62 8.87
C SER A 297 25.95 6.86 7.98
N ASP A 298 24.75 7.30 7.74
CA ASP A 298 24.43 8.54 7.07
C ASP A 298 23.49 9.40 7.94
N VAL A 299 22.99 10.51 7.37
CA VAL A 299 22.09 11.41 8.12
C VAL A 299 20.79 10.73 8.58
N PHE A 300 20.31 9.68 7.91
CA PHE A 300 19.07 8.99 8.26
C PHE A 300 19.28 7.75 9.13
N SER A 301 20.50 7.32 9.27
CA SER A 301 20.79 6.17 10.13
C SER A 301 20.36 6.44 11.57
N ALA A 302 19.87 5.39 12.25
CA ALA A 302 19.51 5.45 13.65
C ALA A 302 20.71 5.86 14.53
N SER A 303 20.44 6.36 15.72
CA SER A 303 21.49 6.64 16.70
C SER A 303 22.28 5.37 17.00
N GLY A 304 23.59 5.41 16.78
CA GLY A 304 24.47 4.25 16.89
C GLY A 304 24.76 3.52 15.56
N GLY A 305 24.15 3.96 14.45
CA GLY A 305 24.39 3.41 13.11
C GLY A 305 23.64 2.11 12.83
N GLY A 306 23.92 1.51 11.68
CA GLY A 306 23.38 0.20 11.27
C GLY A 306 24.07 -0.99 11.96
N THR A 307 23.85 -2.20 11.46
CA THR A 307 24.56 -3.41 11.94
C THR A 307 26.04 -3.31 11.58
N PRO A 308 26.95 -3.41 12.54
CA PRO A 308 28.38 -3.41 12.23
C PRO A 308 28.76 -4.60 11.36
N VAL A 309 29.59 -4.34 10.36
CA VAL A 309 30.28 -5.40 9.60
C VAL A 309 31.50 -5.85 10.40
N LYS A 310 31.66 -7.15 10.59
CA LYS A 310 32.76 -7.74 11.32
C LYS A 310 33.72 -8.44 10.36
N GLN A 311 35.02 -8.23 10.56
CA GLN A 311 36.10 -8.99 9.97
C GLN A 311 37.03 -9.46 11.06
N THR A 312 37.57 -10.66 10.93
CA THR A 312 38.54 -11.20 11.89
C THR A 312 39.91 -11.31 11.23
N VAL A 313 40.91 -10.78 11.89
CA VAL A 313 42.30 -10.90 11.47
C VAL A 313 42.98 -11.94 12.34
N SER A 314 43.45 -12.99 11.70
CA SER A 314 44.20 -14.06 12.38
C SER A 314 45.60 -13.60 12.76
N THR A 315 46.24 -14.39 13.61
CA THR A 315 47.68 -14.28 13.85
C THR A 315 48.45 -14.60 12.57
N GLU A 316 49.59 -14.00 12.35
CA GLU A 316 50.46 -14.32 11.22
C GLU A 316 51.48 -15.42 11.54
N SER A 317 51.81 -15.60 12.81
CA SER A 317 52.64 -16.69 13.23
C SER A 317 51.81 -17.82 13.77
N PHE A 318 51.26 -18.63 12.87
CA PHE A 318 50.88 -19.95 13.29
C PHE A 318 52.02 -20.90 12.99
N PRO A 319 52.72 -21.37 14.02
CA PRO A 319 53.57 -22.49 13.77
C PRO A 319 52.70 -23.63 13.28
N LEU A 320 52.94 -24.05 12.05
CA LEU A 320 52.62 -25.38 11.64
C LEU A 320 53.47 -26.25 12.55
N SER A 321 52.84 -26.92 13.49
CA SER A 321 53.54 -27.84 14.38
C SER A 321 53.31 -29.26 13.89
N TRP A 322 54.34 -30.09 13.88
CA TRP A 322 54.22 -31.50 13.54
C TRP A 322 54.86 -32.39 14.61
N HIS A 323 54.28 -33.50 14.82
CA HIS A 323 54.79 -34.60 15.56
C HIS A 323 54.96 -35.79 14.60
N LYS A 324 55.72 -36.85 14.99
CA LYS A 324 56.02 -37.97 14.14
C LYS A 324 54.90 -38.52 13.27
N ASN A 325 53.63 -38.44 13.77
CA ASN A 325 52.46 -39.02 13.12
C ASN A 325 51.28 -38.09 13.01
N SER A 326 51.40 -36.79 13.36
CA SER A 326 50.31 -35.85 13.32
C SER A 326 50.77 -34.40 13.08
N VAL A 327 49.87 -33.58 12.54
CA VAL A 327 50.12 -32.18 12.25
C VAL A 327 49.12 -31.32 13.07
N GLY A 328 49.62 -30.25 13.66
CA GLY A 328 48.82 -29.24 14.35
C GLY A 328 48.90 -27.91 13.63
N ILE A 329 47.74 -27.29 13.35
CA ILE A 329 47.62 -25.92 12.88
C ILE A 329 46.98 -25.10 13.98
N GLY A 330 47.73 -24.13 14.52
CA GLY A 330 47.26 -23.31 15.61
C GLY A 330 47.13 -24.01 16.97
N THR A 331 47.60 -25.23 17.05
CA THR A 331 47.66 -26.06 18.27
C THR A 331 48.81 -27.05 18.18
N LEU A 332 49.22 -27.55 19.31
CA LEU A 332 50.17 -28.69 19.33
C LEU A 332 49.44 -29.95 18.85
N PRO A 333 50.07 -30.78 17.97
CA PRO A 333 49.48 -32.05 17.58
C PRO A 333 49.27 -32.92 18.82
N LYS A 334 48.15 -33.63 18.88
CA LYS A 334 47.97 -34.65 19.92
C LYS A 334 48.90 -35.83 19.67
N ILE A 335 49.67 -36.15 20.68
CA ILE A 335 50.74 -37.14 20.58
C ILE A 335 50.21 -38.55 20.25
N ASP A 336 48.99 -38.82 20.69
CA ASP A 336 48.37 -40.14 20.56
C ASP A 336 47.49 -40.30 19.31
N ASP A 337 47.31 -39.25 18.50
CA ASP A 337 46.50 -39.24 17.28
C ASP A 337 47.35 -39.54 16.05
N THR A 338 47.53 -40.82 15.72
CA THR A 338 48.29 -41.25 14.56
C THR A 338 47.58 -40.91 13.25
N GLY A 339 48.23 -40.14 12.37
CA GLY A 339 47.72 -39.78 11.04
C GLY A 339 46.67 -38.66 11.07
N SER A 340 46.58 -37.88 12.16
CA SER A 340 45.58 -36.81 12.30
C SER A 340 46.15 -35.43 11.96
N LEU A 341 45.24 -34.57 11.44
CA LEU A 341 45.42 -33.13 11.34
C LEU A 341 44.60 -32.47 12.46
N ASN A 342 45.26 -31.88 13.44
CA ASN A 342 44.64 -31.15 14.54
C ASN A 342 44.60 -29.65 14.21
N VAL A 343 43.44 -29.09 14.08
CA VAL A 343 43.24 -27.66 13.79
C VAL A 343 42.52 -27.00 14.95
N ALA A 344 43.14 -25.96 15.52
CA ALA A 344 42.47 -25.13 16.52
C ALA A 344 41.49 -24.15 15.81
N GLY A 345 40.26 -24.54 15.69
CA GLY A 345 39.20 -23.74 15.05
C GLY A 345 38.63 -24.37 13.79
N ASN A 346 37.91 -23.59 13.00
CA ASN A 346 37.30 -24.06 11.76
C ASN A 346 38.36 -24.19 10.65
N ILE A 347 38.24 -25.25 9.85
CA ILE A 347 39.03 -25.43 8.64
C ILE A 347 38.27 -24.76 7.48
N TYR A 348 38.97 -23.93 6.71
CA TYR A 348 38.45 -23.25 5.53
C TYR A 348 39.16 -23.77 4.27
N SER A 349 38.40 -23.90 3.18
CA SER A 349 38.92 -24.04 1.82
C SER A 349 38.35 -22.94 0.96
N ASP A 350 39.21 -22.15 0.32
CA ASP A 350 38.80 -20.99 -0.49
C ASP A 350 37.85 -20.01 0.26
N GLY A 351 38.16 -19.75 1.53
CA GLY A 351 37.35 -18.85 2.36
C GLY A 351 36.01 -19.42 2.85
N LYS A 352 35.72 -20.69 2.57
CA LYS A 352 34.49 -21.37 3.03
C LYS A 352 34.82 -22.37 4.13
N PRO A 353 34.04 -22.40 5.22
CA PRO A 353 34.26 -23.38 6.28
C PRO A 353 34.10 -24.82 5.74
N ILE A 354 35.05 -25.67 6.01
CA ILE A 354 34.91 -27.12 5.78
C ILE A 354 33.99 -27.66 6.88
N GLN A 355 32.94 -28.29 6.47
CA GLN A 355 32.03 -28.93 7.38
C GLN A 355 32.69 -30.13 8.06
N GLN A 356 32.78 -30.11 9.39
CA GLN A 356 33.43 -31.16 10.17
C GLN A 356 32.61 -32.46 10.21
N LYS A 357 31.27 -32.34 10.14
CA LYS A 357 30.40 -33.52 10.03
C LYS A 357 30.10 -33.79 8.56
N GLN A 358 30.37 -35.00 8.12
CA GLN A 358 30.05 -35.42 6.77
C GLN A 358 28.53 -35.46 6.58
N LEU A 359 28.00 -34.64 5.71
CA LEU A 359 26.57 -34.61 5.37
C LEU A 359 26.23 -35.46 4.15
N ALA A 360 27.24 -35.80 3.37
CA ALA A 360 27.20 -36.65 2.19
C ALA A 360 28.49 -37.42 2.06
N LEU A 361 28.56 -38.40 1.17
CA LEU A 361 29.79 -39.10 0.84
C LEU A 361 30.85 -38.15 0.26
N ASN A 362 32.13 -38.50 0.33
CA ASN A 362 33.23 -37.67 -0.19
C ASN A 362 33.12 -37.35 -1.70
N ASN A 363 32.38 -38.14 -2.46
CA ASN A 363 32.07 -37.89 -3.86
C ASN A 363 30.80 -37.04 -4.07
N GLY A 364 30.20 -36.49 -2.99
CA GLY A 364 28.98 -35.74 -3.02
C GLY A 364 27.68 -36.57 -3.07
N GLY A 365 27.79 -37.88 -3.12
CA GLY A 365 26.62 -38.77 -3.10
C GLY A 365 25.96 -38.83 -1.72
N SER A 366 24.69 -39.16 -1.70
CA SER A 366 23.93 -39.36 -0.45
C SER A 366 24.38 -40.67 0.23
N PHE A 367 24.33 -40.68 1.57
CA PHE A 367 24.55 -41.91 2.33
C PHE A 367 23.48 -42.94 2.02
N ARG A 368 23.85 -44.16 1.70
CA ARG A 368 22.89 -45.24 1.47
C ARG A 368 22.48 -45.88 2.79
N HIS A 369 21.16 -45.86 3.06
CA HIS A 369 20.56 -46.41 4.27
C HIS A 369 19.35 -47.30 3.93
N ASP A 370 19.61 -48.40 3.22
CA ASP A 370 18.58 -49.38 2.95
C ASP A 370 18.21 -50.16 4.21
N ALA A 371 16.98 -50.59 4.34
CA ALA A 371 16.41 -51.30 5.49
C ALA A 371 16.42 -50.52 6.83
N THR A 372 16.86 -49.26 6.82
CA THR A 372 16.92 -48.43 8.03
C THR A 372 15.52 -47.95 8.40
N ASP A 373 15.20 -48.03 9.68
CA ASP A 373 14.01 -47.34 10.22
C ASP A 373 14.25 -45.83 10.15
N LEU A 374 13.40 -45.13 9.39
CA LEU A 374 13.55 -43.69 9.24
C LEU A 374 13.33 -42.91 10.57
N ASN A 375 12.75 -43.52 11.59
CA ASN A 375 12.68 -42.92 12.92
C ASN A 375 14.04 -42.81 13.60
N THR A 376 14.99 -43.70 13.26
CA THR A 376 16.35 -43.67 13.80
C THR A 376 17.29 -42.76 13.03
N LEU A 377 16.88 -42.30 11.85
CA LEU A 377 17.69 -41.43 10.99
C LEU A 377 17.46 -39.95 11.41
N GLN A 378 18.18 -39.54 12.45
CA GLN A 378 17.98 -38.23 13.08
C GLN A 378 19.15 -37.26 12.85
N ASP A 379 20.29 -37.73 12.40
CA ASP A 379 21.44 -36.87 12.13
C ASP A 379 21.29 -36.07 10.87
N THR A 380 21.66 -34.79 10.92
CA THR A 380 21.67 -33.91 9.73
C THR A 380 22.50 -34.53 8.62
N GLY A 381 21.94 -34.65 7.42
CA GLY A 381 22.60 -35.25 6.27
C GLY A 381 21.67 -35.51 5.10
N PHE A 382 22.27 -36.01 4.02
CA PHE A 382 21.59 -36.42 2.79
C PHE A 382 21.70 -37.94 2.65
N TYR A 383 20.54 -38.58 2.56
CA TYR A 383 20.46 -40.04 2.56
C TYR A 383 19.68 -40.54 1.34
N CYS A 384 19.96 -41.74 0.87
CA CYS A 384 19.10 -42.44 -0.08
C CYS A 384 18.64 -43.76 0.55
N VAL A 385 17.36 -44.06 0.37
CA VAL A 385 16.69 -45.23 0.95
C VAL A 385 15.84 -45.92 -0.11
N SER A 386 15.97 -47.25 -0.18
CA SER A 386 15.17 -48.04 -1.11
C SER A 386 13.97 -48.71 -0.42
N TYR A 387 14.12 -49.10 0.83
CA TYR A 387 13.08 -49.76 1.64
C TYR A 387 13.41 -49.56 3.13
N GLY A 388 12.50 -49.90 4.02
CA GLY A 388 12.67 -49.79 5.46
C GLY A 388 11.38 -49.33 6.18
N PRO A 389 11.33 -49.49 7.51
CA PRO A 389 10.20 -49.06 8.33
C PRO A 389 10.00 -47.54 8.36
N ASN A 390 8.80 -47.13 8.73
CA ASN A 390 8.41 -45.72 8.98
C ASN A 390 8.64 -44.75 7.81
N ARG A 391 8.58 -45.26 6.57
CA ARG A 391 8.50 -44.46 5.35
C ARG A 391 7.09 -43.94 5.12
N PRO A 392 6.90 -42.90 4.28
CA PRO A 392 5.56 -42.52 3.83
C PRO A 392 4.83 -43.71 3.19
N SER A 393 3.57 -43.91 3.52
CA SER A 393 2.76 -45.00 2.97
C SER A 393 2.70 -44.94 1.44
N GLY A 394 2.88 -46.07 0.77
CA GLY A 394 2.88 -46.15 -0.70
C GLY A 394 4.11 -45.54 -1.40
N SER A 395 5.10 -45.06 -0.64
CA SER A 395 6.31 -44.49 -1.23
C SER A 395 7.25 -45.55 -1.82
N GLY A 396 7.91 -45.19 -2.93
CA GLY A 396 8.95 -45.97 -3.56
C GLY A 396 10.34 -45.68 -2.99
N GLN A 397 11.38 -45.87 -3.81
CA GLN A 397 12.75 -45.44 -3.48
C GLN A 397 12.81 -43.91 -3.39
N GLY A 398 13.61 -43.39 -2.46
CA GLY A 398 13.68 -41.94 -2.28
C GLY A 398 14.95 -41.42 -1.68
N TYR A 399 15.01 -40.10 -1.61
CA TYR A 399 16.06 -39.36 -0.93
C TYR A 399 15.47 -38.74 0.35
N VAL A 400 16.28 -38.80 1.42
CA VAL A 400 15.89 -38.21 2.70
C VAL A 400 16.88 -37.13 3.06
N THR A 401 16.38 -35.94 3.27
CA THR A 401 17.13 -34.87 3.91
C THR A 401 16.70 -34.81 5.37
N VAL A 402 17.70 -34.84 6.25
CA VAL A 402 17.47 -34.67 7.68
C VAL A 402 18.11 -33.38 8.15
N VAL A 403 17.38 -32.59 8.91
CA VAL A 403 17.92 -31.43 9.63
C VAL A 403 17.61 -31.63 11.11
N ARG A 404 18.64 -31.82 11.90
CA ARG A 404 18.56 -31.99 13.35
C ARG A 404 18.70 -30.63 14.03
N HIS A 405 17.86 -30.37 15.02
CA HIS A 405 18.05 -29.26 15.94
C HIS A 405 19.27 -29.51 16.83
N GLU A 406 19.82 -28.49 17.45
CA GLU A 406 20.92 -28.63 18.41
C GLU A 406 20.56 -29.58 19.59
N THR A 407 19.30 -29.60 20.00
CA THR A 407 18.78 -30.56 20.97
C THR A 407 18.28 -31.82 20.28
N ALA A 408 18.70 -32.99 20.79
CA ALA A 408 18.47 -34.29 20.16
C ALA A 408 17.00 -34.69 19.93
N ASN A 409 16.06 -34.05 20.64
CA ASN A 409 14.65 -34.41 20.61
C ASN A 409 13.86 -33.70 19.51
N TYR A 410 14.54 -32.92 18.64
CA TYR A 410 13.92 -32.17 17.56
C TYR A 410 14.66 -32.37 16.25
N ALA A 411 13.93 -32.72 15.21
CA ALA A 411 14.46 -32.86 13.86
C ALA A 411 13.37 -32.65 12.81
N TYR A 412 13.78 -32.35 11.60
CA TYR A 412 12.94 -32.31 10.42
C TYR A 412 13.42 -33.35 9.43
N GLN A 413 12.50 -34.10 8.83
CA GLN A 413 12.77 -34.97 7.71
C GLN A 413 11.94 -34.59 6.49
N GLN A 414 12.61 -34.55 5.35
CA GLN A 414 11.99 -34.46 4.04
C GLN A 414 12.32 -35.71 3.24
N PHE A 415 11.31 -36.39 2.74
CA PHE A 415 11.44 -37.57 1.89
C PHE A 415 10.97 -37.21 0.47
N TYR A 416 11.86 -37.26 -0.49
CA TYR A 416 11.53 -37.17 -1.89
C TYR A 416 11.34 -38.57 -2.48
N ASP A 417 10.11 -38.95 -2.79
CA ASP A 417 9.82 -40.20 -3.49
C ASP A 417 10.20 -40.08 -4.96
N ARG A 418 11.25 -40.76 -5.35
CA ARG A 418 11.78 -40.76 -6.71
C ARG A 418 10.81 -41.43 -7.70
N THR A 419 10.04 -42.43 -7.24
CA THR A 419 9.11 -43.20 -8.06
C THR A 419 7.87 -42.38 -8.38
N ASN A 420 7.23 -41.80 -7.36
CA ASN A 420 5.97 -41.07 -7.50
C ASN A 420 6.15 -39.55 -7.69
N LYS A 421 7.42 -39.05 -7.67
CA LYS A 421 7.74 -37.63 -7.81
C LYS A 421 7.07 -36.74 -6.75
N THR A 422 6.92 -37.26 -5.53
CA THR A 422 6.19 -36.63 -4.43
C THR A 422 7.14 -36.32 -3.30
N ILE A 423 6.91 -35.22 -2.59
CA ILE A 423 7.64 -34.82 -1.39
C ILE A 423 6.76 -35.04 -0.16
N PHE A 424 7.33 -35.67 0.84
CA PHE A 424 6.72 -35.80 2.15
C PHE A 424 7.61 -35.15 3.19
N THR A 425 7.00 -34.62 4.24
CA THR A 425 7.71 -34.01 5.36
C THR A 425 7.15 -34.50 6.68
N ARG A 426 8.01 -34.52 7.71
CA ARG A 426 7.60 -34.72 9.10
C ARG A 426 8.59 -34.09 10.06
N VAL A 427 8.18 -33.95 11.29
CA VAL A 427 8.98 -33.37 12.37
C VAL A 427 9.10 -34.35 13.53
N LEU A 428 10.24 -34.33 14.19
CA LEU A 428 10.47 -34.91 15.50
C LEU A 428 10.29 -33.78 16.52
N GLU A 429 9.36 -33.94 17.44
CA GLU A 429 9.11 -33.01 18.52
C GLU A 429 9.06 -33.75 19.85
N ASN A 430 9.84 -33.29 20.81
CA ASN A 430 9.95 -33.93 22.13
C ASN A 430 10.26 -35.44 22.05
N GLY A 431 11.03 -35.86 21.05
CA GLY A 431 11.41 -37.26 20.86
C GLY A 431 10.36 -38.14 20.16
N ALA A 432 9.24 -37.58 19.71
CA ALA A 432 8.22 -38.30 18.98
C ALA A 432 8.09 -37.77 17.52
N TRP A 433 8.09 -38.68 16.54
CA TRP A 433 7.86 -38.30 15.15
C TRP A 433 6.39 -38.07 14.87
N SER A 434 6.08 -36.97 14.17
CA SER A 434 4.77 -36.78 13.55
C SER A 434 4.55 -37.80 12.43
N GLY A 435 3.28 -37.96 12.01
CA GLY A 435 3.00 -38.63 10.74
C GLY A 435 3.61 -37.88 9.55
N TRP A 436 3.80 -38.58 8.42
CA TRP A 436 4.21 -37.96 7.18
C TRP A 436 3.07 -37.14 6.57
N SER A 437 3.38 -35.90 6.18
CA SER A 437 2.50 -35.01 5.44
C SER A 437 3.02 -34.88 4.01
N GLU A 438 2.16 -35.13 3.02
CA GLU A 438 2.49 -34.95 1.61
C GLU A 438 2.48 -33.47 1.26
N TYR A 439 3.50 -33.01 0.53
CA TYR A 439 3.53 -31.65 -0.02
C TYR A 439 2.53 -31.58 -1.19
N ALA A 440 1.54 -30.72 -1.07
CA ALA A 440 0.57 -30.53 -2.14
C ALA A 440 1.27 -30.05 -3.42
N LYS A 441 1.09 -30.77 -4.51
CA LYS A 441 1.56 -30.30 -5.83
C LYS A 441 0.74 -29.05 -6.19
N LYS A 442 1.37 -28.09 -6.85
CA LYS A 442 0.71 -26.88 -7.35
C LYS A 442 -0.57 -27.20 -8.12
N ASP A 443 -0.58 -28.33 -8.84
CA ASP A 443 -1.72 -28.77 -9.62
C ASP A 443 -2.81 -29.47 -8.79
N SER A 444 -2.50 -29.86 -7.53
CA SER A 444 -3.46 -30.44 -6.58
C SER A 444 -4.06 -29.41 -5.61
N LEU A 445 -3.50 -28.20 -5.58
CA LEU A 445 -4.14 -27.10 -4.87
C LEU A 445 -5.46 -26.77 -5.57
N PRO A 446 -6.53 -26.51 -4.81
CA PRO A 446 -7.77 -26.05 -5.40
C PRO A 446 -7.43 -24.84 -6.28
N LYS A 447 -7.63 -25.01 -7.59
CA LYS A 447 -7.50 -23.86 -8.50
C LYS A 447 -8.47 -22.82 -8.00
N THR A 448 -7.99 -21.61 -7.79
CA THR A 448 -8.89 -20.49 -7.51
C THR A 448 -9.93 -20.48 -8.62
N ILE A 449 -11.16 -20.77 -8.26
CA ILE A 449 -12.25 -20.81 -9.23
C ILE A 449 -12.36 -19.41 -9.81
N ASP A 450 -12.24 -19.30 -11.11
CA ASP A 450 -12.60 -18.09 -11.84
C ASP A 450 -13.54 -18.50 -12.96
N SER A 451 -14.83 -18.28 -12.75
CA SER A 451 -15.86 -18.69 -13.71
C SER A 451 -15.86 -17.84 -14.99
N GLY A 452 -15.09 -16.75 -15.05
CA GLY A 452 -15.30 -15.70 -16.02
C GLY A 452 -16.69 -15.06 -15.84
N TRP A 453 -16.97 -14.02 -16.62
CA TRP A 453 -18.30 -13.40 -16.61
C TRP A 453 -19.31 -14.26 -17.37
N ARG A 454 -20.39 -14.64 -16.70
CA ARG A 454 -21.50 -15.43 -17.26
C ARG A 454 -22.77 -14.59 -17.26
N SER A 455 -23.43 -14.49 -18.43
CA SER A 455 -24.67 -13.74 -18.55
C SER A 455 -25.83 -14.48 -17.87
N ILE A 456 -26.68 -13.71 -17.19
CA ILE A 456 -27.96 -14.17 -16.62
C ILE A 456 -29.12 -13.70 -17.52
N GLY A 457 -28.89 -12.70 -18.35
CA GLY A 457 -29.86 -12.05 -19.21
C GLY A 457 -30.14 -10.60 -18.77
N ASN A 458 -30.84 -9.86 -19.63
CA ASN A 458 -31.33 -8.49 -19.35
C ASN A 458 -30.28 -7.54 -18.77
N GLY A 459 -29.02 -7.63 -19.23
CA GLY A 459 -27.93 -6.78 -18.75
C GLY A 459 -27.28 -7.21 -17.43
N PHE A 460 -27.61 -8.40 -16.92
CA PHE A 460 -26.99 -8.97 -15.71
C PHE A 460 -26.01 -10.08 -16.06
N SER A 461 -24.90 -10.09 -15.32
CA SER A 461 -23.89 -11.14 -15.42
C SER A 461 -23.31 -11.42 -14.05
N TYR A 462 -22.85 -12.63 -13.81
CA TYR A 462 -22.11 -12.99 -12.60
C TYR A 462 -20.73 -13.55 -12.90
N ARG A 463 -19.85 -13.49 -11.92
CA ARG A 463 -18.52 -14.10 -11.92
C ARG A 463 -18.19 -14.59 -10.52
N GLN A 464 -17.67 -15.79 -10.43
CA GLN A 464 -17.09 -16.31 -9.20
C GLN A 464 -15.56 -16.24 -9.31
N THR A 465 -14.90 -15.67 -8.29
CA THR A 465 -13.44 -15.67 -8.16
C THR A 465 -13.10 -16.15 -6.75
N GLY A 466 -12.58 -17.36 -6.63
CA GLY A 466 -12.41 -18.03 -5.34
C GLY A 466 -13.76 -18.21 -4.64
N SER A 467 -13.86 -17.75 -3.42
CA SER A 467 -15.10 -17.71 -2.62
C SER A 467 -15.95 -16.46 -2.84
N THR A 468 -15.49 -15.52 -3.66
CA THR A 468 -16.24 -14.28 -3.91
C THR A 468 -17.10 -14.43 -5.15
N VAL A 469 -18.37 -14.10 -5.04
CA VAL A 469 -19.32 -13.99 -6.15
C VAL A 469 -19.64 -12.52 -6.37
N THR A 470 -19.56 -12.10 -7.62
CA THR A 470 -19.91 -10.76 -8.08
C THR A 470 -21.03 -10.84 -9.11
N VAL A 471 -22.09 -10.12 -8.88
CA VAL A 471 -23.13 -9.84 -9.90
C VAL A 471 -22.98 -8.41 -10.35
N LYS A 472 -22.73 -8.17 -11.61
CA LYS A 472 -22.78 -6.85 -12.24
C LYS A 472 -24.05 -6.70 -13.06
N TYR A 473 -24.52 -5.48 -13.15
CA TYR A 473 -25.67 -5.15 -13.95
C TYR A 473 -25.47 -3.84 -14.72
N ASP A 474 -26.01 -3.81 -15.93
CA ASP A 474 -26.01 -2.66 -16.82
C ASP A 474 -27.26 -2.81 -17.72
N PHE A 475 -28.37 -2.14 -17.36
CA PHE A 475 -29.65 -2.33 -17.99
C PHE A 475 -30.50 -1.05 -17.97
N ALA A 476 -31.52 -1.02 -18.86
CA ALA A 476 -32.52 0.01 -18.89
C ALA A 476 -33.83 -0.49 -18.24
N THR A 477 -34.43 0.31 -17.37
CA THR A 477 -35.69 -0.07 -16.69
C THR A 477 -36.92 0.03 -17.59
N ASN A 478 -36.87 0.81 -18.65
CA ASN A 478 -37.95 0.99 -19.63
C ASN A 478 -39.33 1.28 -19.03
N GLY A 479 -39.36 1.94 -17.87
CA GLY A 479 -40.62 2.31 -17.20
C GLY A 479 -41.34 1.16 -16.48
N ILE A 480 -40.69 -0.02 -16.36
CA ILE A 480 -41.23 -1.17 -15.62
C ILE A 480 -41.00 -0.99 -14.12
N ASP A 481 -41.95 -1.38 -13.28
CA ASP A 481 -41.87 -1.25 -11.82
C ASP A 481 -41.06 -2.35 -11.15
N LYS A 482 -41.05 -3.55 -11.71
CA LYS A 482 -40.22 -4.68 -11.24
C LYS A 482 -40.01 -5.71 -12.33
N LEU A 483 -38.92 -6.45 -12.28
CA LEU A 483 -38.63 -7.57 -13.17
C LEU A 483 -37.82 -8.62 -12.43
N THR A 484 -38.17 -9.88 -12.61
CA THR A 484 -37.30 -11.02 -12.32
C THR A 484 -36.41 -11.24 -13.54
N VAL A 485 -35.11 -11.08 -13.37
CA VAL A 485 -34.14 -11.15 -14.47
C VAL A 485 -33.80 -12.60 -14.83
N GLY A 486 -33.63 -13.42 -13.79
CA GLY A 486 -33.23 -14.81 -13.91
C GLY A 486 -32.83 -15.35 -12.53
N SER A 487 -32.15 -16.49 -12.52
CA SER A 487 -31.65 -17.12 -11.30
C SER A 487 -30.18 -17.50 -11.44
N MET A 488 -29.51 -17.54 -10.31
CA MET A 488 -28.13 -18.00 -10.20
C MET A 488 -28.05 -19.51 -9.94
N PRO A 489 -26.91 -20.16 -10.24
CA PRO A 489 -26.64 -21.53 -9.81
C PRO A 489 -26.75 -21.65 -8.28
N THR A 490 -27.35 -22.73 -7.81
CA THR A 490 -27.68 -22.93 -6.38
C THR A 490 -26.46 -22.90 -5.44
N ASN A 491 -25.29 -23.30 -5.95
CA ASN A 491 -24.03 -23.27 -5.20
C ASN A 491 -23.37 -21.88 -5.09
N LEU A 492 -23.97 -20.87 -5.72
CA LEU A 492 -23.46 -19.49 -5.69
C LEU A 492 -24.43 -18.53 -5.01
N ILE A 493 -25.50 -19.04 -4.43
CA ILE A 493 -26.53 -18.23 -3.78
C ILE A 493 -25.98 -17.70 -2.44
N PRO A 494 -26.21 -16.42 -2.10
CA PRO A 494 -25.84 -15.90 -0.79
C PRO A 494 -26.69 -16.55 0.31
N SER A 495 -26.11 -16.69 1.52
CA SER A 495 -26.84 -17.20 2.69
C SER A 495 -28.01 -16.29 3.11
N ASP A 496 -27.85 -15.00 2.86
CA ASP A 496 -28.83 -13.97 3.16
C ASP A 496 -29.20 -13.19 1.87
N MET A 497 -30.31 -12.46 1.94
CA MET A 497 -30.72 -11.61 0.84
C MET A 497 -29.71 -10.47 0.64
N MET A 498 -29.13 -10.38 -0.54
CA MET A 498 -28.21 -9.30 -0.92
C MET A 498 -28.95 -8.28 -1.79
N PHE A 499 -28.74 -7.00 -1.51
CA PHE A 499 -29.32 -5.94 -2.34
C PHE A 499 -28.34 -4.79 -2.56
N ALA A 500 -28.44 -4.15 -3.70
CA ALA A 500 -27.81 -2.87 -3.99
C ALA A 500 -28.91 -1.83 -4.20
N VAL A 501 -28.72 -0.71 -3.54
CA VAL A 501 -29.60 0.45 -3.69
C VAL A 501 -28.88 1.45 -4.59
N THR A 502 -29.46 1.73 -5.74
CA THR A 502 -28.96 2.78 -6.62
C THR A 502 -29.89 3.98 -6.49
N ALA A 503 -29.40 5.03 -5.83
CA ALA A 503 -30.08 6.32 -5.83
C ALA A 503 -29.73 7.04 -7.13
N TRP A 504 -30.74 7.35 -7.94
CA TRP A 504 -30.57 8.13 -9.14
C TRP A 504 -31.23 9.50 -8.98
N THR A 505 -30.40 10.52 -9.12
CA THR A 505 -30.69 11.95 -9.37
C THR A 505 -31.93 12.62 -8.75
N VAL A 506 -31.72 13.84 -8.34
CA VAL A 506 -32.62 15.01 -8.12
C VAL A 506 -33.92 14.78 -7.34
N GLN A 507 -34.49 13.61 -7.26
CA GLN A 507 -35.78 13.34 -6.60
C GLN A 507 -35.81 12.10 -5.69
N LEU A 508 -34.67 11.62 -5.13
CA LEU A 508 -34.64 10.47 -4.19
C LEU A 508 -35.34 9.19 -4.68
N ASN A 509 -35.31 8.92 -5.98
CA ASN A 509 -35.84 7.66 -6.50
C ASN A 509 -34.86 6.53 -6.25
N VAL A 510 -35.31 5.55 -5.52
CA VAL A 510 -34.50 4.38 -5.15
C VAL A 510 -34.85 3.23 -6.07
N LEU A 511 -33.88 2.72 -6.81
CA LEU A 511 -33.97 1.47 -7.51
C LEU A 511 -33.21 0.41 -6.71
N ASN A 512 -33.88 -0.68 -6.40
CA ASN A 512 -33.30 -1.80 -5.69
C ASN A 512 -33.00 -2.96 -6.65
N VAL A 513 -31.77 -3.41 -6.67
CA VAL A 513 -31.37 -4.68 -7.27
C VAL A 513 -31.12 -5.68 -6.15
N GLN A 514 -31.75 -6.84 -6.23
CA GLN A 514 -31.75 -7.84 -5.18
C GLN A 514 -31.34 -9.20 -5.72
N VAL A 515 -30.50 -9.90 -4.98
CA VAL A 515 -30.26 -11.35 -5.13
C VAL A 515 -30.93 -12.02 -3.93
N SER A 516 -31.98 -12.76 -4.17
CA SER A 516 -32.74 -13.45 -3.12
C SER A 516 -32.05 -14.71 -2.66
N ALA A 517 -32.33 -15.15 -1.43
CA ALA A 517 -31.79 -16.40 -0.87
C ALA A 517 -32.21 -17.66 -1.65
N ASP A 518 -33.21 -17.60 -2.52
CA ASP A 518 -33.59 -18.65 -3.47
C ASP A 518 -32.87 -18.53 -4.84
N GLY A 519 -31.91 -17.60 -4.97
CA GLY A 519 -31.08 -17.37 -6.14
C GLY A 519 -31.70 -16.51 -7.22
N ARG A 520 -32.94 -16.07 -7.07
CA ARG A 520 -33.56 -15.18 -8.07
C ARG A 520 -32.95 -13.79 -8.01
N ILE A 521 -32.73 -13.19 -9.19
CA ILE A 521 -32.29 -11.82 -9.33
C ILE A 521 -33.49 -10.99 -9.76
N LEU A 522 -33.81 -9.98 -8.96
CA LEU A 522 -34.92 -9.08 -9.16
C LEU A 522 -34.43 -7.64 -9.09
N TRP A 523 -35.13 -6.74 -9.74
CA TRP A 523 -34.99 -5.34 -9.50
C TRP A 523 -36.37 -4.68 -9.35
N PHE A 524 -36.41 -3.61 -8.57
CA PHE A 524 -37.61 -2.87 -8.24
C PHE A 524 -37.39 -1.40 -8.58
N ASN A 525 -38.33 -0.83 -9.32
CA ASN A 525 -38.35 0.57 -9.72
C ASN A 525 -39.73 1.18 -9.39
N PRO A 526 -39.99 1.48 -8.11
CA PRO A 526 -41.33 1.93 -7.67
C PRO A 526 -41.85 3.17 -8.42
N SER A 527 -40.94 3.99 -8.89
CA SER A 527 -41.29 5.24 -9.60
C SER A 527 -41.55 5.02 -11.10
N LYS A 528 -41.36 3.81 -11.63
CA LYS A 528 -41.55 3.44 -13.06
C LYS A 528 -40.78 4.31 -14.05
N TRP A 529 -39.62 4.78 -13.65
CA TRP A 529 -38.81 5.65 -14.51
C TRP A 529 -38.05 4.84 -15.54
N ALA A 530 -37.95 5.35 -16.76
CA ALA A 530 -37.12 4.81 -17.81
C ALA A 530 -35.70 5.36 -17.65
N VAL A 531 -34.83 4.61 -17.00
CA VAL A 531 -33.43 4.99 -16.71
C VAL A 531 -32.47 3.83 -17.01
N ASN A 532 -31.23 4.19 -17.33
CA ASN A 532 -30.13 3.23 -17.41
C ASN A 532 -29.50 3.07 -16.03
N VAL A 533 -29.30 1.84 -15.62
CA VAL A 533 -28.77 1.50 -14.28
C VAL A 533 -27.57 0.59 -14.42
N LYS A 534 -26.51 0.93 -13.70
CA LYS A 534 -25.25 0.18 -13.73
C LYS A 534 -24.67 0.04 -12.33
N GLY A 535 -24.22 -1.14 -12.00
CA GLY A 535 -23.62 -1.40 -10.69
C GLY A 535 -23.18 -2.85 -10.50
N GLN A 536 -22.84 -3.18 -9.26
CA GLN A 536 -22.49 -4.54 -8.88
C GLN A 536 -22.84 -4.84 -7.41
N ILE A 537 -23.01 -6.13 -7.10
CA ILE A 537 -23.19 -6.68 -5.76
C ILE A 537 -22.17 -7.79 -5.59
N ASN A 538 -21.54 -7.87 -4.43
CA ASN A 538 -20.55 -8.90 -4.09
C ASN A 538 -20.93 -9.59 -2.78
N TRP A 539 -20.64 -10.89 -2.68
CA TRP A 539 -20.69 -11.65 -1.43
C TRP A 539 -19.67 -12.79 -1.41
N ILE A 540 -19.49 -13.38 -0.26
CA ILE A 540 -18.61 -14.55 -0.06
C ILE A 540 -19.50 -15.79 0.12
N ILE A 541 -19.16 -16.89 -0.56
CA ILE A 541 -19.80 -18.21 -0.45
C ILE A 541 -18.94 -19.19 0.33
#